data_2ed5ff611b3daa7fed909a6dcc039580
#
_entry.id   2ed5ff611b3daa7fed909a6dcc039580
#
_cell.length_a   1.000
_cell.length_b   1.000
_cell.length_c   1.000
_cell.angle_alpha   90.00
_cell.angle_beta   90.00
_cell.angle_gamma   90.00
#
_symmetry.space_group_name_H-M   'P 1'
#
loop_
_entity.id
_entity.type
_entity.pdbx_description
1 polymer ?
#
loop_
_entity_poly.entity_id
_entity_poly.type
_entity_poly.pdbx_seq_one_letter_code
_entity_poly.pdbx_strand_id
1 'polypeptide(L)'
;MVSAILANISIAQLALIAGAALIASVIGGVSGYGTGALMPLVLVPILGPAPVVPIIALSSVFSNAGRTAAFFRQIDARRVLIVLAGALPTCVLGAWGYTLLSGRGAALVIGTMLALSVPLRRVLHRHGFKLSDRALAGAAVGYGLLVGGTTGSGIILLSLLMAAGLQGASVIATDALISIIISLVKLVVFGFAGVMDVQAVAVALLIGLIALPGSFLAKLMVERMPLSVHSAILDAVVIAGGATMAAAAFAR
;
A
#
# COMPACT_ATOMS: atom_id res chain seq x y z
N MET A 1 0.24 4.78 29.98
CA MET A 1 0.26 3.56 29.15
C MET A 1 0.69 3.86 27.72
N VAL A 2 0.03 4.78 27.00
CA VAL A 2 0.40 5.16 25.61
C VAL A 2 1.82 5.74 25.51
N SER A 3 2.23 6.59 26.48
CA SER A 3 3.58 7.15 26.54
C SER A 3 4.68 6.11 26.72
N ALA A 4 4.41 5.00 27.40
CA ALA A 4 5.37 3.91 27.56
C ALA A 4 5.50 3.06 26.28
N ILE A 5 4.42 2.89 25.52
CA ILE A 5 4.41 2.13 24.26
C ILE A 5 5.18 2.87 23.16
N LEU A 6 5.14 4.20 23.16
CA LEU A 6 5.80 5.06 22.19
C LEU A 6 7.10 5.70 22.72
N ALA A 7 7.63 5.23 23.85
CA ALA A 7 8.77 5.84 24.56
C ALA A 7 10.05 5.95 23.67
N ASN A 8 10.19 5.08 22.67
CA ASN A 8 11.32 5.10 21.73
C ASN A 8 11.10 6.00 20.50
N ILE A 9 9.94 6.68 20.40
CA ILE A 9 9.62 7.57 19.28
C ILE A 9 9.46 8.97 19.83
N SER A 10 10.27 9.91 19.37
CA SER A 10 10.17 11.30 19.81
C SER A 10 8.85 11.95 19.33
N ILE A 11 8.40 13.00 20.05
CA ILE A 11 7.21 13.76 19.65
C ILE A 11 7.36 14.32 18.24
N ALA A 12 8.56 14.75 17.85
CA ALA A 12 8.83 15.22 16.50
C ALA A 12 8.67 14.11 15.44
N GLN A 13 9.11 12.89 15.74
CA GLN A 13 8.90 11.73 14.86
C GLN A 13 7.42 11.34 14.75
N LEU A 14 6.67 11.40 15.85
CA LEU A 14 5.22 11.18 15.82
C LEU A 14 4.50 12.24 14.98
N ALA A 15 4.88 13.51 15.12
CA ALA A 15 4.35 14.59 14.29
C ALA A 15 4.69 14.40 12.80
N LEU A 16 5.91 13.94 12.50
CA LEU A 16 6.33 13.61 11.13
C LEU A 16 5.50 12.46 10.55
N ILE A 17 5.31 11.37 11.32
CA ILE A 17 4.47 10.22 10.92
C ILE A 17 3.03 10.68 10.66
N ALA A 18 2.47 11.50 11.57
CA ALA A 18 1.10 12.02 11.45
C ALA A 18 0.93 12.92 10.21
N GLY A 19 1.83 13.86 10.01
CA GLY A 19 1.83 14.75 8.84
C GLY A 19 2.00 13.99 7.52
N ALA A 20 2.95 13.05 7.49
CA ALA A 20 3.15 12.18 6.33
C ALA A 20 1.93 11.30 6.05
N ALA A 21 1.28 10.74 7.10
CA ALA A 21 0.06 9.94 6.95
C ALA A 21 -1.09 10.75 6.36
N LEU A 22 -1.27 12.00 6.81
CA LEU A 22 -2.29 12.90 6.25
C LEU A 22 -2.02 13.20 4.77
N ILE A 23 -0.80 13.60 4.43
CA ILE A 23 -0.40 13.87 3.04
C ILE A 23 -0.56 12.62 2.18
N ALA A 24 -0.04 11.48 2.66
CA ALA A 24 -0.11 10.21 1.95
C ALA A 24 -1.56 9.74 1.74
N SER A 25 -2.46 10.01 2.69
CA SER A 25 -3.87 9.63 2.59
C SER A 25 -4.63 10.49 1.59
N VAL A 26 -4.36 11.80 1.56
CA VAL A 26 -4.94 12.73 0.56
C VAL A 26 -4.48 12.33 -0.84
N ILE A 27 -3.17 12.15 -1.04
CA ILE A 27 -2.61 11.73 -2.33
C ILE A 27 -3.13 10.34 -2.69
N GLY A 28 -3.18 9.41 -1.74
CA GLY A 28 -3.67 8.05 -1.94
C GLY A 28 -5.15 7.96 -2.25
N GLY A 29 -5.96 8.86 -1.70
CA GLY A 29 -7.38 8.96 -2.02
C GLY A 29 -7.64 9.34 -3.48
N VAL A 30 -6.71 10.11 -4.08
CA VAL A 30 -6.76 10.51 -5.50
C VAL A 30 -6.13 9.47 -6.41
N SER A 31 -4.94 8.99 -6.07
CA SER A 31 -4.13 8.11 -6.93
C SER A 31 -4.34 6.61 -6.66
N GLY A 32 -4.98 6.26 -5.55
CA GLY A 32 -5.24 4.88 -5.15
C GLY A 32 -4.10 4.20 -4.37
N TYR A 33 -2.90 4.80 -4.21
CA TYR A 33 -1.74 4.09 -3.65
C TYR A 33 -0.82 4.89 -2.70
N GLY A 34 -1.20 6.08 -2.27
CA GLY A 34 -0.31 7.02 -1.56
C GLY A 34 0.26 6.48 -0.25
N THR A 35 -0.57 5.92 0.62
CA THR A 35 -0.14 5.47 1.96
C THR A 35 0.89 4.34 1.88
N GLY A 36 0.65 3.34 1.05
CA GLY A 36 1.56 2.20 0.87
C GLY A 36 2.91 2.57 0.25
N ALA A 37 2.98 3.66 -0.51
CA ALA A 37 4.20 4.10 -1.19
C ALA A 37 5.00 5.14 -0.39
N LEU A 38 4.33 6.08 0.29
CA LEU A 38 4.99 7.18 1.01
C LEU A 38 5.37 6.81 2.44
N MET A 39 4.52 6.07 3.15
CA MET A 39 4.79 5.75 4.55
C MET A 39 6.06 4.94 4.79
N PRO A 40 6.50 4.00 3.93
CA PRO A 40 7.78 3.32 4.12
C PRO A 40 8.96 4.28 4.17
N LEU A 41 8.95 5.38 3.41
CA LEU A 41 10.03 6.37 3.37
C LEU A 41 10.22 7.08 4.71
N VAL A 42 9.14 7.20 5.48
CA VAL A 42 9.15 7.80 6.82
C VAL A 42 9.36 6.76 7.91
N LEU A 43 8.72 5.59 7.79
CA LEU A 43 8.75 4.56 8.83
C LEU A 43 10.07 3.80 8.90
N VAL A 44 10.70 3.50 7.75
CA VAL A 44 11.97 2.73 7.72
C VAL A 44 13.10 3.44 8.47
N PRO A 45 13.33 4.75 8.30
CA PRO A 45 14.34 5.48 9.08
C PRO A 45 14.05 5.54 10.58
N ILE A 46 12.78 5.50 10.99
CA ILE A 46 12.36 5.67 12.39
C ILE A 46 12.29 4.32 13.13
N LEU A 47 11.71 3.31 12.49
CA LEU A 47 11.37 2.02 13.12
C LEU A 47 12.20 0.85 12.60
N GLY A 48 12.99 1.08 11.57
CA GLY A 48 13.61 0.01 10.79
C GLY A 48 12.62 -0.64 9.80
N PRO A 49 13.11 -1.47 8.89
CA PRO A 49 12.30 -2.01 7.80
C PRO A 49 11.35 -3.15 8.20
N ALA A 50 11.70 -3.94 9.22
CA ALA A 50 10.96 -5.15 9.59
C ALA A 50 9.47 -4.90 9.97
N PRO A 51 9.10 -3.89 10.80
CA PRO A 51 7.71 -3.67 11.19
C PRO A 51 6.88 -2.91 10.14
N VAL A 52 7.51 -2.40 9.06
CA VAL A 52 6.87 -1.45 8.13
C VAL A 52 5.71 -2.09 7.36
N VAL A 53 5.89 -3.28 6.81
CA VAL A 53 4.82 -3.95 6.04
C VAL A 53 3.64 -4.34 6.93
N PRO A 54 3.82 -4.90 8.14
CA PRO A 54 2.74 -5.10 9.11
C PRO A 54 2.00 -3.81 9.49
N ILE A 55 2.72 -2.73 9.82
CA ILE A 55 2.14 -1.42 10.15
C ILE A 55 1.26 -0.90 9.00
N ILE A 56 1.79 -0.94 7.77
CA ILE A 56 1.05 -0.47 6.60
C ILE A 56 -0.14 -1.37 6.30
N ALA A 57 -0.05 -2.69 6.50
CA ALA A 57 -1.18 -3.58 6.33
C ALA A 57 -2.35 -3.18 7.26
N LEU A 58 -2.09 -2.94 8.54
CA LEU A 58 -3.13 -2.53 9.48
C LEU A 58 -3.68 -1.13 9.15
N SER A 59 -2.83 -0.14 8.93
CA SER A 59 -3.28 1.23 8.60
C SER A 59 -4.05 1.30 7.27
N SER A 60 -3.71 0.42 6.31
CA SER A 60 -4.41 0.34 5.02
C SER A 60 -5.85 -0.13 5.14
N VAL A 61 -6.20 -0.92 6.14
CA VAL A 61 -7.60 -1.31 6.39
C VAL A 61 -8.47 -0.06 6.58
N PHE A 62 -8.00 0.91 7.38
CA PHE A 62 -8.73 2.14 7.66
C PHE A 62 -8.83 3.05 6.43
N SER A 63 -7.73 3.30 5.74
CA SER A 63 -7.72 4.16 4.56
C SER A 63 -8.55 3.57 3.40
N ASN A 64 -8.51 2.25 3.22
CA ASN A 64 -9.32 1.58 2.21
C ASN A 64 -10.79 1.48 2.61
N ALA A 65 -11.11 1.34 3.92
CA ALA A 65 -12.49 1.38 4.39
C ALA A 65 -13.18 2.70 4.04
N GLY A 66 -12.48 3.83 4.23
CA GLY A 66 -12.99 5.15 3.82
C GLY A 66 -13.29 5.22 2.32
N ARG A 67 -12.38 4.73 1.47
CA ARG A 67 -12.57 4.69 0.00
C ARG A 67 -13.71 3.74 -0.40
N THR A 68 -13.76 2.55 0.20
CA THR A 68 -14.82 1.57 -0.05
C THR A 68 -16.18 2.15 0.33
N ALA A 69 -16.32 2.80 1.48
CA ALA A 69 -17.55 3.43 1.92
C ALA A 69 -17.98 4.59 0.99
N ALA A 70 -17.03 5.43 0.54
CA ALA A 70 -17.30 6.55 -0.34
C ALA A 70 -17.82 6.13 -1.73
N PHE A 71 -17.39 4.97 -2.23
CA PHE A 71 -17.66 4.51 -3.60
C PHE A 71 -18.27 3.10 -3.68
N PHE A 72 -18.91 2.62 -2.61
CA PHE A 72 -19.36 1.24 -2.50
C PHE A 72 -20.27 0.77 -3.66
N ARG A 73 -21.10 1.66 -4.21
CA ARG A 73 -22.01 1.36 -5.34
C ARG A 73 -21.29 1.10 -6.67
N GLN A 74 -19.99 1.40 -6.73
CA GLN A 74 -19.17 1.30 -7.95
C GLN A 74 -18.21 0.10 -7.91
N ILE A 75 -18.34 -0.75 -6.88
CA ILE A 75 -17.56 -1.97 -6.73
C ILE A 75 -17.97 -2.98 -7.79
N ASP A 76 -17.01 -3.48 -8.56
CA ASP A 76 -17.19 -4.61 -9.45
C ASP A 76 -16.91 -5.92 -8.69
N ALA A 77 -17.97 -6.53 -8.16
CA ALA A 77 -17.89 -7.75 -7.37
C ALA A 77 -17.27 -8.92 -8.16
N ARG A 78 -17.48 -8.98 -9.49
CA ARG A 78 -16.89 -10.01 -10.34
C ARG A 78 -15.36 -9.90 -10.37
N ARG A 79 -14.84 -8.70 -10.56
CA ARG A 79 -13.39 -8.45 -10.55
C ARG A 79 -12.78 -8.66 -9.16
N VAL A 80 -13.50 -8.30 -8.09
CA VAL A 80 -13.08 -8.60 -6.72
C VAL A 80 -12.87 -10.11 -6.54
N LEU A 81 -13.86 -10.93 -6.91
CA LEU A 81 -13.78 -12.38 -6.76
C LEU A 81 -12.64 -13.00 -7.59
N ILE A 82 -12.49 -12.57 -8.85
CA ILE A 82 -11.43 -13.08 -9.74
C ILE A 82 -10.04 -12.78 -9.15
N VAL A 83 -9.81 -11.54 -8.72
CA VAL A 83 -8.52 -11.14 -8.15
C VAL A 83 -8.26 -11.85 -6.83
N LEU A 84 -9.23 -11.90 -5.93
CA LEU A 84 -9.04 -12.55 -4.63
C LEU A 84 -8.81 -14.05 -4.76
N ALA A 85 -9.52 -14.74 -5.66
CA ALA A 85 -9.32 -16.17 -5.88
C ALA A 85 -7.86 -16.50 -6.28
N GLY A 86 -7.23 -15.66 -7.13
CA GLY A 86 -5.82 -15.83 -7.49
C GLY A 86 -4.84 -15.31 -6.44
N ALA A 87 -5.15 -14.15 -5.86
CA ALA A 87 -4.21 -13.43 -5.01
C ALA A 87 -4.14 -13.95 -3.57
N LEU A 88 -5.24 -14.42 -2.96
CA LEU A 88 -5.24 -14.77 -1.54
C LEU A 88 -4.28 -15.91 -1.19
N PRO A 89 -4.26 -17.04 -1.91
CA PRO A 89 -3.33 -18.13 -1.58
C PRO A 89 -1.87 -17.68 -1.63
N THR A 90 -1.51 -16.94 -2.67
CA THR A 90 -0.13 -16.48 -2.87
C THR A 90 0.22 -15.29 -1.97
N CYS A 91 -0.76 -14.50 -1.55
CA CYS A 91 -0.58 -13.45 -0.55
C CYS A 91 -0.16 -14.03 0.81
N VAL A 92 -0.76 -15.15 1.23
CA VAL A 92 -0.33 -15.88 2.43
C VAL A 92 1.14 -16.29 2.32
N LEU A 93 1.54 -16.85 1.18
CA LEU A 93 2.93 -17.24 0.94
C LEU A 93 3.88 -16.03 0.95
N GLY A 94 3.50 -14.92 0.30
CA GLY A 94 4.29 -13.69 0.30
C GLY A 94 4.42 -13.07 1.69
N ALA A 95 3.32 -13.01 2.44
CA ALA A 95 3.33 -12.48 3.81
C ALA A 95 4.15 -13.36 4.75
N TRP A 96 4.02 -14.67 4.65
CA TRP A 96 4.84 -15.59 5.41
C TRP A 96 6.32 -15.45 5.05
N GLY A 97 6.66 -15.43 3.75
CA GLY A 97 8.02 -15.20 3.28
C GLY A 97 8.62 -13.91 3.82
N TYR A 98 7.83 -12.83 3.92
CA TYR A 98 8.28 -11.57 4.53
C TYR A 98 8.70 -11.74 5.99
N THR A 99 7.98 -12.54 6.78
CA THR A 99 8.30 -12.76 8.20
C THR A 99 9.65 -13.48 8.43
N LEU A 100 10.15 -14.14 7.39
CA LEU A 100 11.45 -14.85 7.43
C LEU A 100 12.63 -13.94 7.02
N LEU A 101 12.34 -12.72 6.53
CA LEU A 101 13.39 -11.80 6.08
C LEU A 101 14.08 -11.15 7.27
N SER A 102 15.41 -11.01 7.15
CA SER A 102 16.18 -10.08 7.99
C SER A 102 15.77 -8.63 7.71
N GLY A 103 16.12 -7.70 8.61
CA GLY A 103 15.90 -6.28 8.37
C GLY A 103 16.50 -5.78 7.05
N ARG A 104 17.67 -6.31 6.65
CA ARG A 104 18.28 -6.03 5.34
C ARG A 104 17.43 -6.57 4.18
N GLY A 105 16.94 -7.80 4.29
CA GLY A 105 16.05 -8.41 3.30
C GLY A 105 14.74 -7.64 3.15
N ALA A 106 14.12 -7.23 4.25
CA ALA A 106 12.92 -6.40 4.25
C ALA A 106 13.17 -5.04 3.56
N ALA A 107 14.29 -4.36 3.86
CA ALA A 107 14.65 -3.10 3.22
C ALA A 107 14.86 -3.25 1.70
N LEU A 108 15.51 -4.33 1.27
CA LEU A 108 15.70 -4.64 -0.15
C LEU A 108 14.37 -4.85 -0.87
N VAL A 109 13.49 -5.66 -0.29
CA VAL A 109 12.17 -5.96 -0.89
C VAL A 109 11.32 -4.70 -0.98
N ILE A 110 11.22 -3.92 0.11
CA ILE A 110 10.46 -2.66 0.12
C ILE A 110 11.06 -1.66 -0.87
N GLY A 111 12.36 -1.43 -0.80
CA GLY A 111 13.06 -0.44 -1.64
C GLY A 111 12.95 -0.78 -3.13
N THR A 112 13.20 -2.04 -3.49
CA THR A 112 13.09 -2.52 -4.87
C THR A 112 11.66 -2.40 -5.39
N MET A 113 10.67 -2.80 -4.58
CA MET A 113 9.26 -2.69 -4.96
C MET A 113 8.86 -1.23 -5.22
N LEU A 114 9.26 -0.31 -4.33
CA LEU A 114 8.98 1.11 -4.52
C LEU A 114 9.67 1.66 -5.77
N ALA A 115 10.95 1.36 -5.97
CA ALA A 115 11.71 1.83 -7.13
C ALA A 115 11.13 1.31 -8.46
N LEU A 116 10.69 0.05 -8.48
CA LEU A 116 10.14 -0.59 -9.69
C LEU A 116 8.66 -0.28 -9.92
N SER A 117 7.91 0.12 -8.89
CA SER A 117 6.46 0.33 -8.97
C SER A 117 6.08 1.38 -10.04
N VAL A 118 6.84 2.48 -10.11
CA VAL A 118 6.56 3.57 -11.07
C VAL A 118 6.92 3.21 -12.51
N PRO A 119 8.13 2.70 -12.84
CA PRO A 119 8.43 2.27 -14.20
C PRO A 119 7.49 1.15 -14.65
N LEU A 120 7.15 0.19 -13.78
CA LEU A 120 6.21 -0.88 -14.10
C LEU A 120 4.82 -0.32 -14.46
N ARG A 121 4.31 0.63 -13.68
CA ARG A 121 3.06 1.33 -14.00
C ARG A 121 3.12 2.01 -15.36
N ARG A 122 4.22 2.71 -15.68
CA ARG A 122 4.37 3.40 -16.98
C ARG A 122 4.36 2.41 -18.14
N VAL A 123 5.01 1.27 -17.99
CA VAL A 123 5.00 0.19 -19.00
C VAL A 123 3.60 -0.37 -19.18
N LEU A 124 2.91 -0.72 -18.10
CA LEU A 124 1.56 -1.26 -18.15
C LEU A 124 0.56 -0.28 -18.79
N HIS A 125 0.69 1.03 -18.50
CA HIS A 125 -0.17 2.06 -19.10
C HIS A 125 0.10 2.29 -20.60
N ARG A 126 1.38 2.25 -21.04
CA ARG A 126 1.74 2.52 -22.43
C ARG A 126 1.26 1.46 -23.42
N HIS A 127 1.17 0.22 -23.01
CA HIS A 127 0.86 -0.90 -23.90
C HIS A 127 -0.63 -1.14 -24.09
N GLY A 128 -1.53 -0.44 -23.38
CA GLY A 128 -2.97 -0.55 -23.57
C GLY A 128 -3.51 -1.99 -23.46
N PHE A 129 -2.87 -2.83 -22.65
CA PHE A 129 -3.23 -4.23 -22.51
C PHE A 129 -4.69 -4.37 -22.05
N LYS A 130 -5.45 -5.18 -22.79
CA LYS A 130 -6.78 -5.61 -22.36
C LYS A 130 -6.67 -7.02 -21.81
N LEU A 131 -6.98 -7.16 -20.51
CA LEU A 131 -6.94 -8.45 -19.84
C LEU A 131 -8.32 -9.11 -19.87
N SER A 132 -8.35 -10.36 -20.34
CA SER A 132 -9.51 -11.23 -20.12
C SER A 132 -9.58 -11.65 -18.65
N ASP A 133 -10.72 -12.18 -18.19
CA ASP A 133 -10.87 -12.65 -16.81
C ASP A 133 -9.86 -13.75 -16.45
N ARG A 134 -9.54 -14.65 -17.39
CA ARG A 134 -8.51 -15.68 -17.19
C ARG A 134 -7.10 -15.09 -17.02
N ALA A 135 -6.77 -14.08 -17.84
CA ALA A 135 -5.50 -13.40 -17.74
C ALA A 135 -5.40 -12.57 -16.46
N LEU A 136 -6.50 -11.93 -16.03
CA LEU A 136 -6.58 -11.23 -14.75
C LEU A 136 -6.36 -12.20 -13.58
N ALA A 137 -7.01 -13.37 -13.59
CA ALA A 137 -6.82 -14.39 -12.56
C ALA A 137 -5.36 -14.86 -12.48
N GLY A 138 -4.71 -15.13 -13.63
CA GLY A 138 -3.30 -15.50 -13.69
C GLY A 138 -2.37 -14.39 -13.17
N ALA A 139 -2.61 -13.13 -13.56
CA ALA A 139 -1.86 -11.98 -13.07
C ALA A 139 -2.06 -11.76 -11.57
N ALA A 140 -3.26 -12.05 -11.06
CA ALA A 140 -3.58 -11.94 -9.63
C ALA A 140 -2.77 -12.91 -8.77
N VAL A 141 -2.38 -14.09 -9.28
CA VAL A 141 -1.48 -15.03 -8.58
C VAL A 141 -0.12 -14.38 -8.32
N GLY A 142 0.49 -13.78 -9.33
CA GLY A 142 1.76 -13.05 -9.19
C GLY A 142 1.63 -11.82 -8.29
N TYR A 143 0.53 -11.06 -8.47
CA TYR A 143 0.22 -9.90 -7.64
C TYR A 143 0.09 -10.29 -6.16
N GLY A 144 -0.61 -11.38 -5.84
CA GLY A 144 -0.80 -11.85 -4.47
C GLY A 144 0.53 -12.12 -3.77
N LEU A 145 1.45 -12.82 -4.44
CA LEU A 145 2.79 -13.08 -3.90
C LEU A 145 3.54 -11.78 -3.59
N LEU A 146 3.51 -10.82 -4.52
CA LEU A 146 4.15 -9.53 -4.35
C LEU A 146 3.52 -8.72 -3.21
N VAL A 147 2.20 -8.54 -3.23
CA VAL A 147 1.51 -7.71 -2.22
C VAL A 147 1.61 -8.30 -0.82
N GLY A 148 1.66 -9.63 -0.70
CA GLY A 148 1.86 -10.32 0.57
C GLY A 148 3.17 -9.90 1.24
N GLY A 149 4.27 -9.95 0.50
CA GLY A 149 5.62 -9.69 0.99
C GLY A 149 6.08 -8.22 0.94
N THR A 150 5.26 -7.30 0.40
CA THR A 150 5.71 -5.91 0.20
C THR A 150 4.65 -4.88 0.58
N THR A 151 4.99 -3.61 0.33
CA THR A 151 4.10 -2.47 0.36
C THR A 151 4.26 -1.63 -0.92
N GLY A 152 3.28 -0.76 -1.23
CA GLY A 152 3.31 0.08 -2.44
C GLY A 152 2.87 -0.64 -3.73
N SER A 153 2.48 -1.91 -3.67
CA SER A 153 2.02 -2.72 -4.81
C SER A 153 0.61 -2.36 -5.32
N GLY A 154 -0.11 -1.46 -4.66
CA GLY A 154 -1.44 -1.00 -5.11
C GLY A 154 -1.44 -0.43 -6.53
N ILE A 155 -0.33 0.16 -6.98
CA ILE A 155 -0.16 0.62 -8.38
C ILE A 155 -0.36 -0.52 -9.37
N ILE A 156 0.11 -1.73 -9.06
CA ILE A 156 -0.01 -2.91 -9.91
C ILE A 156 -1.46 -3.32 -10.00
N LEU A 157 -2.16 -3.41 -8.86
CA LEU A 157 -3.58 -3.78 -8.83
C LEU A 157 -4.44 -2.80 -9.63
N LEU A 158 -4.25 -1.49 -9.42
CA LEU A 158 -4.95 -0.46 -10.20
C LEU A 158 -4.73 -0.66 -11.70
N SER A 159 -3.48 -0.91 -12.11
CA SER A 159 -3.15 -1.14 -13.53
C SER A 159 -3.80 -2.41 -14.07
N LEU A 160 -3.86 -3.49 -13.29
CA LEU A 160 -4.53 -4.74 -13.68
C LEU A 160 -6.04 -4.54 -13.83
N LEU A 161 -6.69 -3.82 -12.89
CA LEU A 161 -8.11 -3.51 -12.94
C LEU A 161 -8.46 -2.63 -14.15
N MET A 162 -7.63 -1.62 -14.43
CA MET A 162 -7.80 -0.78 -15.63
C MET A 162 -7.63 -1.60 -16.91
N ALA A 163 -6.64 -2.48 -16.99
CA ALA A 163 -6.44 -3.39 -18.11
C ALA A 163 -7.59 -4.40 -18.26
N ALA A 164 -8.29 -4.74 -17.16
CA ALA A 164 -9.50 -5.56 -17.17
C ALA A 164 -10.76 -4.77 -17.54
N GLY A 165 -10.63 -3.47 -17.91
CA GLY A 165 -11.70 -2.64 -18.44
C GLY A 165 -12.42 -1.76 -17.42
N LEU A 166 -12.00 -1.73 -16.14
CA LEU A 166 -12.57 -0.81 -15.16
C LEU A 166 -12.06 0.62 -15.41
N GLN A 167 -12.88 1.61 -15.10
CA GLN A 167 -12.54 3.03 -15.27
C GLN A 167 -13.05 3.89 -14.11
N GLY A 168 -12.38 5.01 -13.90
CA GLY A 168 -12.80 6.01 -12.93
C GLY A 168 -12.97 5.47 -11.51
N ALA A 169 -14.07 5.81 -10.87
CA ALA A 169 -14.32 5.46 -9.48
C ALA A 169 -14.54 3.94 -9.25
N SER A 170 -14.92 3.17 -10.29
CA SER A 170 -15.02 1.70 -10.17
C SER A 170 -13.67 1.04 -9.94
N VAL A 171 -12.58 1.57 -10.53
CA VAL A 171 -11.21 1.09 -10.25
C VAL A 171 -10.87 1.31 -8.78
N ILE A 172 -11.11 2.55 -8.27
CA ILE A 172 -10.77 2.94 -6.90
C ILE A 172 -11.57 2.13 -5.88
N ALA A 173 -12.86 1.94 -6.12
CA ALA A 173 -13.75 1.20 -5.23
C ALA A 173 -13.38 -0.29 -5.16
N THR A 174 -13.13 -0.90 -6.33
CA THR A 174 -12.79 -2.32 -6.45
C THR A 174 -11.40 -2.60 -5.86
N ASP A 175 -10.41 -1.75 -6.15
CA ASP A 175 -9.08 -1.79 -5.52
C ASP A 175 -9.16 -1.70 -4.01
N ALA A 176 -9.93 -0.75 -3.48
CA ALA A 176 -10.05 -0.54 -2.04
C ALA A 176 -10.61 -1.77 -1.32
N LEU A 177 -11.66 -2.39 -1.86
CA LEU A 177 -12.25 -3.60 -1.26
C LEU A 177 -11.28 -4.78 -1.32
N ILE A 178 -10.61 -5.01 -2.45
CA ILE A 178 -9.59 -6.06 -2.59
C ILE A 178 -8.47 -5.82 -1.58
N SER A 179 -8.01 -4.57 -1.46
CA SER A 179 -6.92 -4.19 -0.56
C SER A 179 -7.27 -4.38 0.91
N ILE A 180 -8.53 -4.17 1.33
CA ILE A 180 -8.99 -4.49 2.69
C ILE A 180 -8.83 -5.98 2.95
N ILE A 181 -9.36 -6.83 2.08
CA ILE A 181 -9.35 -8.28 2.28
C ILE A 181 -7.92 -8.82 2.29
N ILE A 182 -7.07 -8.37 1.37
CA ILE A 182 -5.64 -8.71 1.36
C ILE A 182 -4.95 -8.25 2.64
N SER A 183 -5.23 -7.03 3.11
CA SER A 183 -4.64 -6.52 4.35
C SER A 183 -5.07 -7.33 5.57
N LEU A 184 -6.32 -7.75 5.66
CA LEU A 184 -6.80 -8.64 6.73
C LEU A 184 -6.09 -9.98 6.71
N VAL A 185 -5.89 -10.60 5.54
CA VAL A 185 -5.12 -11.84 5.40
C VAL A 185 -3.67 -11.65 5.85
N LYS A 186 -3.03 -10.55 5.46
CA LYS A 186 -1.67 -10.21 5.92
C LYS A 186 -1.61 -10.07 7.44
N LEU A 187 -2.59 -9.38 8.05
CA LEU A 187 -2.65 -9.21 9.50
C LEU A 187 -2.79 -10.54 10.24
N VAL A 188 -3.58 -11.46 9.70
CA VAL A 188 -3.68 -12.83 10.25
C VAL A 188 -2.32 -13.52 10.21
N VAL A 189 -1.63 -13.50 9.08
CA VAL A 189 -0.30 -14.11 8.94
C VAL A 189 0.73 -13.46 9.86
N PHE A 190 0.78 -12.12 9.91
CA PHE A 190 1.73 -11.38 10.76
C PHE A 190 1.43 -11.55 12.25
N GLY A 191 0.14 -11.66 12.62
CA GLY A 191 -0.27 -11.95 13.99
C GLY A 191 0.19 -13.34 14.45
N PHE A 192 -0.04 -14.39 13.63
CA PHE A 192 0.44 -15.73 13.92
C PHE A 192 1.97 -15.85 13.95
N ALA A 193 2.66 -15.06 13.14
CA ALA A 193 4.13 -15.01 13.14
C ALA A 193 4.72 -14.19 14.31
N GLY A 194 3.89 -13.49 15.10
CA GLY A 194 4.35 -12.70 16.25
C GLY A 194 5.18 -11.46 15.86
N VAL A 195 5.09 -10.98 14.60
CA VAL A 195 5.88 -9.83 14.12
C VAL A 195 5.20 -8.48 14.34
N MET A 196 4.01 -8.47 14.95
CA MET A 196 3.26 -7.27 15.33
C MET A 196 3.34 -7.06 16.84
N ASP A 197 4.23 -6.19 17.28
CA ASP A 197 4.27 -5.76 18.68
C ASP A 197 3.27 -4.63 18.96
N VAL A 198 3.12 -4.27 20.23
CA VAL A 198 2.17 -3.22 20.66
C VAL A 198 2.54 -1.87 20.07
N GLN A 199 3.82 -1.58 19.87
CA GLN A 199 4.29 -0.34 19.25
C GLN A 199 3.88 -0.25 17.77
N ALA A 200 4.07 -1.34 17.03
CA ALA A 200 3.66 -1.41 15.62
C ALA A 200 2.13 -1.22 15.47
N VAL A 201 1.34 -1.83 16.34
CA VAL A 201 -0.12 -1.65 16.38
C VAL A 201 -0.49 -0.20 16.69
N ALA A 202 0.13 0.43 17.69
CA ALA A 202 -0.16 1.82 18.06
C ALA A 202 0.17 2.79 16.91
N VAL A 203 1.32 2.63 16.26
CA VAL A 203 1.71 3.45 15.08
C VAL A 203 0.76 3.21 13.91
N ALA A 204 0.37 1.95 13.66
CA ALA A 204 -0.56 1.62 12.59
C ALA A 204 -1.95 2.24 12.80
N LEU A 205 -2.45 2.22 14.04
CA LEU A 205 -3.71 2.87 14.42
C LEU A 205 -3.63 4.39 14.28
N LEU A 206 -2.54 5.02 14.71
CA LEU A 206 -2.30 6.45 14.52
C LEU A 206 -2.39 6.82 13.03
N ILE A 207 -1.66 6.10 12.17
CA ILE A 207 -1.67 6.32 10.74
C ILE A 207 -3.07 6.09 10.15
N GLY A 208 -3.72 4.99 10.53
CA GLY A 208 -5.04 4.61 10.05
C GLY A 208 -6.12 5.64 10.39
N LEU A 209 -6.15 6.11 11.64
CA LEU A 209 -7.12 7.10 12.11
C LEU A 209 -6.92 8.46 11.41
N ILE A 210 -5.67 8.85 11.14
CA ILE A 210 -5.37 10.09 10.39
C ILE A 210 -5.67 9.91 8.89
N ALA A 211 -5.41 8.73 8.35
CA ALA A 211 -5.65 8.45 6.93
C ALA A 211 -7.14 8.39 6.57
N LEU A 212 -8.01 8.05 7.52
CA LEU A 212 -9.44 7.92 7.29
C LEU A 212 -10.08 9.25 6.85
N PRO A 213 -9.96 10.38 7.58
CA PRO A 213 -10.46 11.68 7.14
C PRO A 213 -9.72 12.20 5.90
N GLY A 214 -8.42 11.91 5.73
CA GLY A 214 -7.66 12.28 4.55
C GLY A 214 -8.23 11.71 3.26
N SER A 215 -8.81 10.52 3.29
CA SER A 215 -9.50 9.92 2.14
C SER A 215 -10.76 10.69 1.72
N PHE A 216 -11.47 11.33 2.66
CA PHE A 216 -12.61 12.21 2.36
C PHE A 216 -12.17 13.58 1.85
N LEU A 217 -11.08 14.14 2.41
CA LEU A 217 -10.47 15.38 1.91
C LEU A 217 -9.98 15.23 0.47
N ALA A 218 -9.47 14.07 0.11
CA ALA A 218 -9.04 13.77 -1.26
C ALA A 218 -10.20 13.94 -2.26
N LYS A 219 -11.41 13.54 -1.91
CA LYS A 219 -12.60 13.71 -2.76
C LYS A 219 -12.86 15.19 -3.06
N LEU A 220 -12.71 16.07 -2.08
CA LEU A 220 -12.89 17.51 -2.26
C LEU A 220 -11.78 18.16 -3.09
N MET A 221 -10.56 17.60 -3.05
CA MET A 221 -9.40 18.14 -3.77
C MET A 221 -9.32 17.62 -5.22
N VAL A 222 -9.78 16.41 -5.50
CA VAL A 222 -9.80 15.83 -6.86
C VAL A 222 -10.55 16.71 -7.85
N GLU A 223 -11.58 17.41 -7.37
CA GLU A 223 -12.37 18.32 -8.20
C GLU A 223 -11.62 19.59 -8.63
N ARG A 224 -10.46 19.90 -8.03
CA ARG A 224 -9.75 21.19 -8.20
C ARG A 224 -8.33 21.12 -8.77
N MET A 225 -7.71 19.94 -8.88
CA MET A 225 -6.30 19.83 -9.30
C MET A 225 -6.07 18.80 -10.41
N PRO A 226 -5.22 19.11 -11.41
CA PRO A 226 -4.90 18.16 -12.47
C PRO A 226 -4.13 16.94 -11.90
N LEU A 227 -4.68 15.75 -12.10
CA LEU A 227 -4.14 14.45 -11.66
C LEU A 227 -2.69 14.20 -12.10
N SER A 228 -2.28 14.80 -13.24
CA SER A 228 -0.95 14.63 -13.82
C SER A 228 0.17 15.20 -12.95
N VAL A 229 -0.06 16.35 -12.30
CA VAL A 229 0.96 17.01 -11.46
C VAL A 229 1.16 16.22 -10.17
N HIS A 230 0.08 15.78 -9.53
CA HIS A 230 0.15 14.96 -8.31
C HIS A 230 0.88 13.64 -8.55
N SER A 231 0.53 12.96 -9.64
CA SER A 231 1.16 11.69 -9.98
C SER A 231 2.66 11.85 -10.26
N ALA A 232 3.06 12.93 -10.92
CA ALA A 232 4.48 13.17 -11.24
C ALA A 232 5.33 13.42 -9.99
N ILE A 233 4.83 14.23 -9.04
CA ILE A 233 5.54 14.48 -7.78
C ILE A 233 5.65 13.20 -6.96
N LEU A 234 4.55 12.46 -6.82
CA LEU A 234 4.54 11.18 -6.10
C LEU A 234 5.51 10.19 -6.72
N ASP A 235 5.47 10.03 -8.03
CA ASP A 235 6.34 9.13 -8.78
C ASP A 235 7.82 9.46 -8.52
N ALA A 236 8.19 10.75 -8.55
CA ALA A 236 9.57 11.19 -8.30
C ALA A 236 10.01 10.86 -6.87
N VAL A 237 9.19 11.16 -5.86
CA VAL A 237 9.50 10.88 -4.45
C VAL A 237 9.61 9.37 -4.19
N VAL A 238 8.69 8.57 -4.73
CA VAL A 238 8.68 7.12 -4.53
C VAL A 238 9.88 6.45 -5.21
N ILE A 239 10.24 6.86 -6.42
CA ILE A 239 11.43 6.32 -7.12
C ILE A 239 12.69 6.69 -6.35
N ALA A 240 12.89 7.97 -6.01
CA ALA A 240 14.07 8.42 -5.31
C ALA A 240 14.21 7.74 -3.94
N GLY A 241 13.14 7.72 -3.16
CA GLY A 241 13.14 7.09 -1.84
C GLY A 241 13.32 5.57 -1.90
N GLY A 242 12.65 4.89 -2.84
CA GLY A 242 12.82 3.45 -3.05
C GLY A 242 14.26 3.09 -3.48
N ALA A 243 14.84 3.87 -4.39
CA ALA A 243 16.22 3.66 -4.85
C ALA A 243 17.23 3.89 -3.72
N THR A 244 17.08 4.94 -2.91
CA THR A 244 17.96 5.20 -1.77
C THR A 244 17.85 4.11 -0.70
N MET A 245 16.65 3.60 -0.43
CA MET A 245 16.45 2.49 0.52
C MET A 245 17.09 1.19 0.01
N ALA A 246 16.91 0.85 -1.26
CA ALA A 246 17.53 -0.32 -1.86
C ALA A 246 19.06 -0.18 -1.84
N ALA A 247 19.61 0.96 -2.27
CA ALA A 247 21.06 1.22 -2.26
C ALA A 247 21.66 1.11 -0.85
N ALA A 248 20.99 1.69 0.17
CA ALA A 248 21.46 1.61 1.55
C ALA A 248 21.45 0.18 2.11
N ALA A 249 20.56 -0.68 1.62
CA ALA A 249 20.51 -2.09 2.01
C ALA A 249 21.64 -2.93 1.36
N PHE A 250 22.17 -2.51 0.20
CA PHE A 250 23.33 -3.13 -0.43
C PHE A 250 24.65 -2.65 0.17
N ALA A 251 24.72 -1.40 0.67
CA ALA A 251 25.94 -0.81 1.20
C ALA A 251 26.31 -1.26 2.64
N ARG A 252 25.41 -1.92 3.32
CA ARG A 252 25.59 -2.51 4.67
C ARG A 252 25.69 -4.03 4.58
#